data_ef3ea42e2a07966d86d6ed4883639461
#
_entry.id   ef3ea42e2a07966d86d6ed4883639461
#
_cell.length_a   1.000
_cell.length_b   1.000
_cell.length_c   1.000
_cell.angle_alpha   90.00
_cell.angle_beta   90.00
_cell.angle_gamma   90.00
#
_symmetry.space_group_name_H-M   'P 1'
#
loop_
_entity.id
_entity.type
_entity.pdbx_description
1 polymer ?
#
loop_
_entity_poly.entity_id
_entity_poly.type
_entity_poly.pdbx_seq_one_letter_code
_entity_poly.pdbx_strand_id
1 'polypeptide(L)'
;MGNICRSPSAEGAFRGQVKKRGLEHLFEIDSAGTHAYHLGEKPDRRAQQSANKFGVDLSNQRARQVHESDFYYYDYIIAMDTSNISNLFSICPKEHQNKLSLMLDNLPDSQGQSVPDPYFEGRFDDVFLMLNSSSENLLNSLI
;
A
#
# COMPACT_ATOMS: atom_id res chain seq x y z
N MET A 1 -8.64 -1.47 4.78
CA MET A 1 -9.72 -0.48 4.57
C MET A 1 -9.44 0.84 5.30
N GLY A 2 -9.13 0.79 6.57
CA GLY A 2 -8.93 1.98 7.39
C GLY A 2 -7.51 2.56 7.38
N ASN A 3 -6.61 2.06 6.55
CA ASN A 3 -5.23 2.54 6.45
C ASN A 3 -4.42 2.34 7.74
N ILE A 4 -4.53 1.16 8.35
CA ILE A 4 -3.78 0.85 9.59
C ILE A 4 -2.91 -0.41 9.51
N CYS A 5 -3.13 -1.31 8.55
CA CYS A 5 -2.35 -2.56 8.45
C CYS A 5 -1.65 -2.70 7.09
N ARG A 6 -2.42 -3.10 6.06
CA ARG A 6 -1.85 -3.46 4.76
C ARG A 6 -1.24 -2.27 4.02
N SER A 7 -1.99 -1.17 3.87
CA SER A 7 -1.50 -0.03 3.09
C SER A 7 -0.33 0.69 3.77
N PRO A 8 -0.30 0.88 5.10
CA PRO A 8 0.92 1.41 5.73
C PRO A 8 2.12 0.49 5.55
N SER A 9 1.91 -0.83 5.64
CA SER A 9 2.98 -1.81 5.42
C SER A 9 3.48 -1.76 3.98
N ALA A 10 2.57 -1.61 3.00
CA ALA A 10 2.93 -1.48 1.59
C ALA A 10 3.72 -0.20 1.35
N GLU A 11 3.27 0.92 1.92
CA GLU A 11 4.00 2.19 1.83
C GLU A 11 5.41 2.04 2.39
N GLY A 12 5.55 1.46 3.58
CA GLY A 12 6.84 1.24 4.23
C GLY A 12 7.73 0.30 3.44
N ALA A 13 7.17 -0.78 2.91
CA ALA A 13 7.94 -1.75 2.12
C ALA A 13 8.47 -1.12 0.84
N PHE A 14 7.65 -0.33 0.14
CA PHE A 14 8.08 0.35 -1.07
C PHE A 14 9.13 1.43 -0.79
N ARG A 15 8.92 2.22 0.28
CA ARG A 15 9.92 3.21 0.71
C ARG A 15 11.26 2.53 1.01
N GLY A 16 11.22 1.37 1.65
CA GLY A 16 12.43 0.60 1.95
C GLY A 16 13.18 0.17 0.71
N GLN A 17 12.46 -0.29 -0.31
CA GLN A 17 13.07 -0.67 -1.60
C GLN A 17 13.67 0.54 -2.32
N VAL A 18 12.95 1.66 -2.33
CA VAL A 18 13.42 2.91 -2.95
C VAL A 18 14.67 3.42 -2.26
N LYS A 19 14.68 3.44 -0.93
CA LYS A 19 15.82 3.89 -0.12
C LYS A 19 17.03 3.00 -0.33
N LYS A 20 16.83 1.69 -0.40
CA LYS A 20 17.90 0.71 -0.61
C LYS A 20 18.65 0.96 -1.91
N ARG A 21 17.96 1.50 -2.92
CA ARG A 21 18.56 1.80 -4.24
C ARG A 21 18.95 3.27 -4.41
N GLY A 22 18.79 4.10 -3.36
CA GLY A 22 19.13 5.52 -3.44
C GLY A 22 18.26 6.34 -4.38
N LEU A 23 17.00 5.94 -4.54
CA LEU A 23 16.07 6.55 -5.50
C LEU A 23 15.00 7.43 -4.84
N GLU A 24 15.17 7.82 -3.57
CA GLU A 24 14.16 8.57 -2.82
C GLU A 24 13.74 9.86 -3.53
N HIS A 25 14.68 10.50 -4.21
CA HIS A 25 14.41 11.77 -4.92
C HIS A 25 13.50 11.61 -6.16
N LEU A 26 13.25 10.38 -6.59
CA LEU A 26 12.41 10.11 -7.78
C LEU A 26 10.98 9.77 -7.42
N PHE A 27 10.67 9.54 -6.15
CA PHE A 27 9.35 9.03 -5.75
C PHE A 27 8.75 9.85 -4.62
N GLU A 28 7.44 10.10 -4.72
CA GLU A 28 6.63 10.58 -3.63
C GLU A 28 5.62 9.48 -3.30
N ILE A 29 5.64 9.00 -2.04
CA ILE A 29 4.95 7.79 -1.64
C ILE A 29 4.05 8.11 -0.46
N ASP A 30 2.79 7.65 -0.52
CA ASP A 30 1.84 7.82 0.57
C ASP A 30 0.85 6.68 0.54
N SER A 31 0.03 6.56 1.58
CA SER A 31 -1.04 5.58 1.65
C SER A 31 -2.30 6.19 2.23
N ALA A 32 -3.45 5.58 1.91
CA ALA A 32 -4.75 6.05 2.37
C ALA A 32 -5.72 4.88 2.44
N GLY A 33 -6.79 5.02 3.23
CA GLY A 33 -7.85 4.04 3.31
C GLY A 33 -9.04 4.44 2.45
N THR A 34 -9.83 3.45 2.05
CA THR A 34 -11.09 3.71 1.32
C THR A 34 -12.21 4.10 2.27
N HIS A 35 -12.04 3.86 3.57
CA HIS A 35 -13.02 4.21 4.60
C HIS A 35 -12.39 5.13 5.64
N ALA A 36 -13.23 5.87 6.37
CA ALA A 36 -12.80 6.84 7.37
C ALA A 36 -12.57 6.22 8.76
N TYR A 37 -12.40 4.91 8.84
CA TYR A 37 -12.07 4.24 10.09
C TYR A 37 -10.65 4.64 10.52
N HIS A 38 -10.45 4.84 11.80
CA HIS A 38 -9.11 5.06 12.37
C HIS A 38 -8.39 6.32 11.90
N LEU A 39 -9.10 7.34 11.38
CA LEU A 39 -8.48 8.59 10.93
C LEU A 39 -7.54 9.17 11.99
N GLY A 40 -6.31 9.51 11.56
CA GLY A 40 -5.29 10.09 12.42
C GLY A 40 -4.57 9.09 13.30
N GLU A 41 -4.97 7.83 13.32
CA GLU A 41 -4.32 6.81 14.13
C GLU A 41 -3.00 6.35 13.51
N LYS A 42 -2.11 5.85 14.34
CA LYS A 42 -0.89 5.18 13.89
C LYS A 42 -1.25 3.84 13.27
N PRO A 43 -0.35 3.27 12.43
CA PRO A 43 -0.53 1.89 11.96
C PRO A 43 -0.73 0.92 13.11
N ASP A 44 -1.45 -0.17 12.85
CA ASP A 44 -1.67 -1.23 13.83
C ASP A 44 -0.34 -1.66 14.44
N ARG A 45 -0.33 -1.86 15.77
CA ARG A 45 0.89 -2.20 16.50
C ARG A 45 1.56 -3.46 15.97
N ARG A 46 0.77 -4.46 15.59
CA ARG A 46 1.28 -5.73 15.05
C ARG A 46 1.92 -5.53 13.69
N ALA A 47 1.33 -4.64 12.86
CA ALA A 47 1.92 -4.26 11.57
C ALA A 47 3.27 -3.56 11.77
N GLN A 48 3.36 -2.65 12.75
CA GLN A 48 4.61 -1.99 13.08
C GLN A 48 5.67 -2.98 13.56
N GLN A 49 5.30 -3.96 14.38
CA GLN A 49 6.21 -4.98 14.89
C GLN A 49 6.76 -5.83 13.74
N SER A 50 5.90 -6.27 12.82
CA SER A 50 6.35 -7.05 11.67
C SER A 50 7.29 -6.26 10.77
N ALA A 51 6.95 -5.01 10.47
CA ALA A 51 7.80 -4.15 9.66
C ALA A 51 9.18 -3.93 10.31
N ASN A 52 9.21 -3.72 11.63
CA ASN A 52 10.46 -3.53 12.37
C ASN A 52 11.39 -4.74 12.27
N LYS A 53 10.85 -5.96 12.24
CA LYS A 53 11.65 -7.18 12.05
C LYS A 53 12.44 -7.15 10.75
N PHE A 54 11.92 -6.46 9.75
CA PHE A 54 12.54 -6.36 8.42
C PHE A 54 13.18 -5.00 8.17
N GLY A 55 13.43 -4.22 9.24
CA GLY A 55 14.15 -2.96 9.15
C GLY A 55 13.33 -1.76 8.66
N VAL A 56 12.00 -1.86 8.72
CA VAL A 56 11.09 -0.80 8.24
C VAL A 56 10.34 -0.19 9.42
N ASP A 57 10.36 1.15 9.52
CA ASP A 57 9.67 1.91 10.55
C ASP A 57 8.40 2.54 10.00
N LEU A 58 7.25 2.15 10.54
CA LEU A 58 5.94 2.69 10.14
C LEU A 58 5.43 3.76 11.12
N SER A 59 6.18 4.09 12.17
CA SER A 59 5.67 4.88 13.30
C SER A 59 5.28 6.31 12.94
N ASN A 60 5.83 6.85 11.85
CA ASN A 60 5.54 8.23 11.42
C ASN A 60 4.30 8.34 10.54
N GLN A 61 3.71 7.23 10.14
CA GLN A 61 2.50 7.24 9.33
C GLN A 61 1.27 7.49 10.18
N ARG A 62 0.24 8.09 9.56
CA ARG A 62 -1.07 8.31 10.19
C ARG A 62 -2.16 7.95 9.19
N ALA A 63 -3.21 7.30 9.67
CA ALA A 63 -4.32 6.91 8.82
C ALA A 63 -5.02 8.14 8.25
N ARG A 64 -5.28 8.11 6.96
CA ARG A 64 -6.09 9.11 6.27
C ARG A 64 -7.00 8.41 5.27
N GLN A 65 -8.06 9.09 4.87
CA GLN A 65 -8.95 8.58 3.83
C GLN A 65 -8.50 9.10 2.47
N VAL A 66 -8.69 8.29 1.43
CA VAL A 66 -8.42 8.71 0.05
C VAL A 66 -9.26 9.95 -0.28
N HIS A 67 -8.66 10.93 -0.96
CA HIS A 67 -9.30 12.16 -1.39
C HIS A 67 -9.32 12.23 -2.91
N GLU A 68 -10.30 12.93 -3.47
CA GLU A 68 -10.42 13.08 -4.91
C GLU A 68 -9.15 13.60 -5.56
N SER A 69 -8.45 14.54 -4.89
CA SER A 69 -7.19 15.10 -5.40
C SER A 69 -6.10 14.05 -5.59
N ASP A 70 -6.16 12.93 -4.87
CA ASP A 70 -5.17 11.85 -5.01
C ASP A 70 -5.17 11.28 -6.43
N PHE A 71 -6.32 11.22 -7.10
CA PHE A 71 -6.43 10.68 -8.45
C PHE A 71 -5.74 11.56 -9.49
N TYR A 72 -5.61 12.85 -9.20
CA TYR A 72 -4.93 13.81 -10.08
C TYR A 72 -3.45 13.90 -9.78
N TYR A 73 -3.09 13.81 -8.50
CA TYR A 73 -1.74 14.06 -8.03
C TYR A 73 -0.80 12.88 -8.26
N TYR A 74 -1.24 11.66 -7.94
CA TYR A 74 -0.38 10.48 -8.02
C TYR A 74 -0.44 9.84 -9.39
N ASP A 75 0.70 9.28 -9.84
CA ASP A 75 0.81 8.61 -11.13
C ASP A 75 0.33 7.16 -11.06
N TYR A 76 0.48 6.52 -9.90
CA TYR A 76 0.12 5.12 -9.66
C TYR A 76 -0.69 5.04 -8.38
N ILE A 77 -1.84 4.39 -8.44
CA ILE A 77 -2.73 4.21 -7.29
C ILE A 77 -2.99 2.72 -7.15
N ILE A 78 -2.49 2.15 -6.06
CA ILE A 78 -2.39 0.70 -5.91
C ILE A 78 -3.24 0.27 -4.73
N ALA A 79 -4.19 -0.64 -4.99
CA ALA A 79 -5.12 -1.14 -3.98
C ALA A 79 -4.64 -2.48 -3.43
N MET A 80 -5.00 -2.73 -2.17
CA MET A 80 -4.60 -3.96 -1.49
C MET A 80 -5.52 -5.13 -1.84
N ASP A 81 -6.80 -4.88 -2.09
CA ASP A 81 -7.74 -5.94 -2.39
C ASP A 81 -8.79 -5.53 -3.44
N THR A 82 -9.56 -6.51 -3.88
CA THR A 82 -10.58 -6.31 -4.93
C THR A 82 -11.71 -5.39 -4.48
N SER A 83 -12.04 -5.37 -3.19
CA SER A 83 -13.03 -4.45 -2.63
C SER A 83 -12.51 -3.02 -2.67
N ASN A 84 -11.25 -2.80 -2.28
CA ASN A 84 -10.63 -1.48 -2.34
C ASN A 84 -10.63 -0.94 -3.76
N ILE A 85 -10.20 -1.75 -4.73
CA ILE A 85 -10.10 -1.26 -6.12
C ILE A 85 -11.48 -0.98 -6.70
N SER A 86 -12.48 -1.79 -6.37
CA SER A 86 -13.86 -1.55 -6.80
C SER A 86 -14.39 -0.23 -6.27
N ASN A 87 -14.16 0.06 -4.98
CA ASN A 87 -14.55 1.32 -4.37
C ASN A 87 -13.83 2.50 -5.01
N LEU A 88 -12.54 2.35 -5.32
CA LEU A 88 -11.77 3.41 -5.98
C LEU A 88 -12.28 3.68 -7.40
N PHE A 89 -12.62 2.64 -8.16
CA PHE A 89 -13.19 2.81 -9.49
C PHE A 89 -14.49 3.61 -9.45
N SER A 90 -15.30 3.42 -8.41
CA SER A 90 -16.60 4.10 -8.29
C SER A 90 -16.48 5.61 -8.07
N ILE A 91 -15.35 6.08 -7.54
CA ILE A 91 -15.14 7.51 -7.24
C ILE A 91 -14.03 8.14 -8.09
N CYS A 92 -13.28 7.34 -8.84
CA CYS A 92 -12.17 7.84 -9.66
C CYS A 92 -12.68 8.44 -10.96
N PRO A 93 -12.24 9.65 -11.33
CA PRO A 93 -12.55 10.21 -12.64
C PRO A 93 -12.12 9.24 -13.74
N LYS A 94 -12.95 9.14 -14.77
CA LYS A 94 -12.77 8.16 -15.84
C LYS A 94 -11.41 8.25 -16.51
N GLU A 95 -10.91 9.47 -16.72
CA GLU A 95 -9.62 9.72 -17.36
C GLU A 95 -8.40 9.28 -16.51
N HIS A 96 -8.62 8.97 -15.22
CA HIS A 96 -7.56 8.54 -14.31
C HIS A 96 -7.69 7.08 -13.88
N GLN A 97 -8.70 6.36 -14.36
CA GLN A 97 -8.91 4.96 -13.96
C GLN A 97 -7.78 4.03 -14.37
N ASN A 98 -7.03 4.39 -15.40
CA ASN A 98 -5.88 3.61 -15.84
C ASN A 98 -4.70 3.61 -14.84
N LYS A 99 -4.75 4.48 -13.83
CA LYS A 99 -3.75 4.51 -12.75
C LYS A 99 -3.99 3.44 -11.69
N LEU A 100 -5.19 2.86 -11.65
CA LEU A 100 -5.61 1.92 -10.61
C LEU A 100 -5.13 0.50 -10.92
N SER A 101 -4.54 -0.15 -9.93
CA SER A 101 -4.11 -1.55 -10.03
C SER A 101 -4.09 -2.19 -8.64
N LEU A 102 -3.92 -3.50 -8.59
CA LEU A 102 -3.79 -4.25 -7.35
C LEU A 102 -2.31 -4.45 -7.01
N MET A 103 -2.00 -4.42 -5.71
CA MET A 103 -0.63 -4.66 -5.25
C MET A 103 -0.09 -6.00 -5.71
N LEU A 104 -0.89 -7.06 -5.62
CA LEU A 104 -0.49 -8.40 -6.00
C LEU A 104 -0.40 -8.64 -7.51
N ASP A 105 -0.82 -7.67 -8.34
CA ASP A 105 -0.54 -7.72 -9.78
C ASP A 105 0.98 -7.74 -10.06
N ASN A 106 1.77 -7.32 -9.08
CA ASN A 106 3.24 -7.33 -9.18
C ASN A 106 3.87 -8.68 -8.80
N LEU A 107 3.06 -9.65 -8.40
CA LEU A 107 3.52 -11.02 -8.16
C LEU A 107 2.99 -11.93 -9.28
N PRO A 108 3.87 -12.62 -10.05
CA PRO A 108 3.45 -13.36 -11.24
C PRO A 108 2.32 -14.37 -11.02
N ASP A 109 2.31 -15.03 -9.88
CA ASP A 109 1.32 -16.09 -9.59
C ASP A 109 0.09 -15.57 -8.83
N SER A 110 0.00 -14.27 -8.58
CA SER A 110 -1.04 -13.68 -7.73
C SER A 110 -1.79 -12.54 -8.38
N GLN A 111 -1.65 -12.36 -9.68
CA GLN A 111 -2.33 -11.29 -10.41
C GLN A 111 -3.85 -11.37 -10.24
N GLY A 112 -4.46 -10.22 -10.00
CA GLY A 112 -5.89 -10.13 -9.78
C GLY A 112 -6.34 -10.53 -8.37
N GLN A 113 -5.41 -10.87 -7.48
CA GLN A 113 -5.72 -11.33 -6.14
C GLN A 113 -5.59 -10.21 -5.11
N SER A 114 -6.23 -10.44 -3.95
CA SER A 114 -6.20 -9.53 -2.81
C SER A 114 -5.08 -9.89 -1.85
N VAL A 115 -4.43 -8.86 -1.26
CA VAL A 115 -3.55 -9.08 -0.10
C VAL A 115 -4.42 -9.54 1.07
N PRO A 116 -4.09 -10.64 1.76
CA PRO A 116 -4.85 -11.08 2.94
C PRO A 116 -4.88 -9.97 4.01
N ASP A 117 -5.99 -9.87 4.74
CA ASP A 117 -6.12 -8.86 5.78
C ASP A 117 -5.62 -9.42 7.11
N PRO A 118 -4.43 -9.00 7.59
CA PRO A 118 -3.85 -9.55 8.80
C PRO A 118 -4.55 -9.06 10.08
N TYR A 119 -5.35 -7.99 9.99
CA TYR A 119 -6.07 -7.46 11.15
C TYR A 119 -6.94 -8.54 11.79
N PHE A 120 -7.59 -9.38 10.97
CA PHE A 120 -8.46 -10.46 11.43
C PHE A 120 -7.77 -11.82 11.48
N GLU A 121 -6.76 -12.05 10.65
CA GLU A 121 -6.12 -13.37 10.52
C GLU A 121 -4.80 -13.51 11.27
N GLY A 122 -4.18 -12.39 11.66
CA GLY A 122 -2.96 -12.43 12.48
C GLY A 122 -1.68 -12.83 11.76
N ARG A 123 -1.65 -12.81 10.43
CA ARG A 123 -0.50 -13.23 9.62
C ARG A 123 0.32 -12.03 9.16
N PHE A 124 0.72 -11.18 10.11
CA PHE A 124 1.39 -9.90 9.80
C PHE A 124 2.75 -10.09 9.13
N ASP A 125 3.55 -11.05 9.57
CA ASP A 125 4.88 -11.28 8.98
C ASP A 125 4.75 -11.77 7.54
N ASP A 126 3.85 -12.72 7.28
CA ASP A 126 3.61 -13.25 5.94
C ASP A 126 3.13 -12.14 4.99
N VAL A 127 2.22 -11.30 5.47
CA VAL A 127 1.72 -10.17 4.68
C VAL A 127 2.83 -9.18 4.38
N PHE A 128 3.66 -8.85 5.36
CA PHE A 128 4.78 -7.92 5.13
C PHE A 128 5.76 -8.49 4.10
N LEU A 129 6.11 -9.76 4.18
CA LEU A 129 7.01 -10.39 3.19
C LEU A 129 6.41 -10.36 1.79
N MET A 130 5.11 -10.61 1.67
CA MET A 130 4.39 -10.54 0.40
C MET A 130 4.43 -9.11 -0.18
N LEU A 131 4.20 -8.11 0.67
CA LEU A 131 4.24 -6.71 0.27
C LEU A 131 5.65 -6.26 -0.11
N ASN A 132 6.66 -6.78 0.58
CA ASN A 132 8.05 -6.48 0.27
C ASN A 132 8.44 -7.03 -1.11
N SER A 133 8.06 -8.26 -1.42
CA SER A 133 8.31 -8.86 -2.74
C SER A 133 7.56 -8.12 -3.85
N SER A 134 6.29 -7.77 -3.61
CA SER A 134 5.49 -6.99 -4.56
C SER A 134 6.12 -5.61 -4.81
N SER A 135 6.61 -4.98 -3.75
CA SER A 135 7.26 -3.66 -3.83
C SER A 135 8.54 -3.71 -4.65
N GLU A 136 9.36 -4.76 -4.47
CA GLU A 136 10.57 -4.93 -5.24
C GLU A 136 10.26 -5.07 -6.75
N ASN A 137 9.28 -5.92 -7.08
CA ASN A 137 8.87 -6.12 -8.47
C ASN A 137 8.26 -4.86 -9.07
N LEU A 138 7.44 -4.14 -8.30
CA LEU A 138 6.86 -2.87 -8.74
C LEU A 138 7.96 -1.86 -9.06
N LEU A 139 8.91 -1.69 -8.16
CA LEU A 139 10.00 -0.75 -8.37
C LEU A 139 10.81 -1.13 -9.62
N ASN A 140 11.10 -2.42 -9.81
CA ASN A 140 11.81 -2.89 -11.00
C ASN A 140 11.07 -2.52 -12.29
N SER A 141 9.73 -2.51 -12.27
CA SER A 141 8.94 -2.17 -13.44
C SER A 141 8.91 -0.67 -13.75
N LEU A 142 9.23 0.17 -12.77
CA LEU A 142 9.15 1.63 -12.88
C LEU A 142 10.50 2.29 -13.25
N ILE A 143 11.59 1.53 -13.19
CA ILE A 143 12.93 2.09 -13.45
C ILE A 143 13.63 1.45 -14.65
#